data_4ff081735d6c371a74b20c72f7c1c39e
#
_entry.id   4ff081735d6c371a74b20c72f7c1c39e
#
_cell.length_a   1.000
_cell.length_b   1.000
_cell.length_c   1.000
_cell.angle_alpha   90.00
_cell.angle_beta   90.00
_cell.angle_gamma   90.00
#
_symmetry.space_group_name_H-M   'P 1'
#
loop_
_entity.id
_entity.type
_entity.pdbx_description
1 polymer ?
#
loop_
_entity_poly.entity_id
_entity_poly.type
_entity_poly.pdbx_seq_one_letter_code
_entity_poly.pdbx_strand_id
1 'polypeptide(L)'
;MRFASHRDIARALERALRRARVPVAFSAGFTPHPKISYTGAAPTGVASEAEYFELTLTEPCDPEQVRVRLDDAMPAGIDVVGVVEAAAGGLADRLEASEWQVELPGVAPDDAAAAAAAFLAAGEIEVERLTKKGRRRFDTRSPVLRLDVDGCAATEQHETYAILRMVVRHTTPAVRPDDVVTGLRQVAGLAPPSSPLMTRLAQGPLDEASGVLADPFAADIAAAQSAGRGRAEDGGGAEGIAPLAEDAPRSSAPTRKRVT
;
A
#
# COMPACT_ATOMS: atom_id res chain seq x y z
N MET A 1 -11.30 7.88 3.62
CA MET A 1 -11.45 8.80 2.45
C MET A 1 -11.74 8.07 1.12
N ARG A 2 -12.77 7.24 1.04
CA ARG A 2 -13.11 6.38 -0.13
C ARG A 2 -13.22 7.13 -1.47
N PHE A 3 -13.71 8.37 -1.46
CA PHE A 3 -13.96 9.15 -2.68
C PHE A 3 -12.87 10.20 -3.00
N ALA A 4 -11.78 10.23 -2.24
CA ALA A 4 -10.66 11.10 -2.56
C ALA A 4 -9.90 10.54 -3.77
N SER A 5 -9.58 11.41 -4.73
CA SER A 5 -8.70 11.01 -5.84
C SER A 5 -7.25 10.95 -5.38
N HIS A 6 -6.43 10.17 -6.06
CA HIS A 6 -4.97 10.16 -5.83
C HIS A 6 -4.36 11.57 -5.81
N ARG A 7 -4.86 12.48 -6.66
CA ARG A 7 -4.40 13.88 -6.69
C ARG A 7 -4.76 14.65 -5.42
N ASP A 8 -5.93 14.38 -4.81
CA ASP A 8 -6.35 15.05 -3.58
C ASP A 8 -5.52 14.55 -2.40
N ILE A 9 -5.23 13.24 -2.34
CA ILE A 9 -4.32 12.65 -1.35
C ILE A 9 -2.92 13.23 -1.49
N ALA A 10 -2.37 13.30 -2.72
CA ALA A 10 -1.07 13.89 -2.98
C ALA A 10 -0.99 15.35 -2.51
N ARG A 11 -2.00 16.16 -2.82
CA ARG A 11 -2.08 17.56 -2.37
C ARG A 11 -2.22 17.68 -0.85
N ALA A 12 -2.95 16.77 -0.21
CA ALA A 12 -3.08 16.74 1.25
C ALA A 12 -1.71 16.43 1.88
N LEU A 13 -1.01 15.42 1.38
CA LEU A 13 0.33 15.04 1.83
C LEU A 13 1.34 16.19 1.64
N GLU A 14 1.37 16.84 0.48
CA GLU A 14 2.26 17.99 0.24
C GLU A 14 2.03 19.13 1.23
N ARG A 15 0.75 19.42 1.55
CA ARG A 15 0.41 20.43 2.58
C ARG A 15 0.84 19.99 3.97
N ALA A 16 0.64 18.70 4.31
CA ALA A 16 1.02 18.14 5.59
C ALA A 16 2.55 18.17 5.79
N LEU A 17 3.33 17.79 4.78
CA LEU A 17 4.79 17.85 4.81
C LEU A 17 5.32 19.27 5.09
N ARG A 18 4.70 20.30 4.48
CA ARG A 18 5.06 21.70 4.73
C ARG A 18 4.72 22.13 6.16
N ARG A 19 3.52 21.77 6.66
CA ARG A 19 3.08 22.08 8.05
C ARG A 19 3.95 21.38 9.08
N ALA A 20 4.27 20.11 8.84
CA ALA A 20 5.12 19.29 9.68
C ALA A 20 6.61 19.71 9.63
N ARG A 21 6.99 20.61 8.73
CA ARG A 21 8.38 21.04 8.49
C ARG A 21 9.32 19.86 8.26
N VAL A 22 8.85 18.86 7.51
CA VAL A 22 9.68 17.74 7.08
C VAL A 22 10.62 18.24 5.99
N PRO A 23 11.95 18.05 6.08
CA PRO A 23 12.92 18.57 5.12
C PRO A 23 12.95 17.74 3.84
N VAL A 24 11.88 17.81 3.05
CA VAL A 24 11.74 17.06 1.80
C VAL A 24 12.58 17.70 0.71
N ALA A 25 13.31 16.89 -0.05
CA ALA A 25 14.03 17.32 -1.23
C ALA A 25 13.07 17.65 -2.38
N PHE A 26 13.46 18.62 -3.22
CA PHE A 26 12.68 19.03 -4.39
C PHE A 26 13.37 18.61 -5.68
N SER A 27 12.58 18.45 -6.74
CA SER A 27 13.09 18.24 -8.09
C SER A 27 13.83 19.48 -8.60
N ALA A 28 14.77 19.27 -9.51
CA ALA A 28 15.40 20.37 -10.26
C ALA A 28 14.44 20.90 -11.32
N GLY A 29 14.55 22.19 -11.68
CA GLY A 29 13.80 22.83 -12.75
C GLY A 29 13.03 24.08 -12.32
N PHE A 30 12.29 24.69 -13.25
CA PHE A 30 11.57 25.94 -13.04
C PHE A 30 10.34 25.83 -12.12
N THR A 31 9.79 24.63 -11.96
CA THR A 31 8.66 24.34 -11.06
C THR A 31 9.06 23.18 -10.16
N PRO A 32 9.76 23.42 -9.05
CA PRO A 32 10.20 22.37 -8.15
C PRO A 32 9.00 21.66 -7.48
N HIS A 33 9.00 20.35 -7.50
CA HIS A 33 8.02 19.50 -6.80
C HIS A 33 8.72 18.68 -5.72
N PRO A 34 8.07 18.42 -4.57
CA PRO A 34 8.61 17.52 -3.57
C PRO A 34 8.92 16.15 -4.20
N LYS A 35 10.06 15.57 -3.87
CA LYS A 35 10.44 14.23 -4.31
C LYS A 35 9.68 13.18 -3.51
N ILE A 36 8.47 12.87 -3.97
CA ILE A 36 7.57 11.85 -3.42
C ILE A 36 7.33 10.79 -4.49
N SER A 37 7.59 9.54 -4.17
CA SER A 37 7.26 8.39 -5.00
C SER A 37 6.08 7.65 -4.40
N TYR A 38 4.94 7.65 -5.08
CA TYR A 38 3.75 6.91 -4.68
C TYR A 38 3.77 5.52 -5.29
N THR A 39 3.46 4.50 -4.51
CA THR A 39 3.52 3.12 -4.96
C THR A 39 2.19 2.43 -4.72
N GLY A 40 1.65 1.82 -5.78
CA GLY A 40 0.46 0.97 -5.68
C GLY A 40 -0.80 1.68 -5.16
N ALA A 41 -1.03 2.96 -5.53
CA ALA A 41 -2.20 3.70 -5.05
C ALA A 41 -3.53 3.00 -5.34
N ALA A 42 -4.44 3.01 -4.36
CA ALA A 42 -5.78 2.43 -4.52
C ALA A 42 -6.60 3.17 -5.58
N PRO A 43 -7.49 2.48 -6.31
CA PRO A 43 -8.42 3.11 -7.23
C PRO A 43 -9.39 4.06 -6.51
N THR A 44 -9.84 5.11 -7.19
CA THR A 44 -10.91 5.98 -6.68
C THR A 44 -12.20 5.18 -6.44
N GLY A 45 -12.86 5.41 -5.33
CA GLY A 45 -14.05 4.67 -4.91
C GLY A 45 -13.78 3.51 -3.96
N VAL A 46 -12.50 3.20 -3.72
CA VAL A 46 -12.06 2.13 -2.83
C VAL A 46 -11.48 2.73 -1.55
N ALA A 47 -11.74 2.11 -0.41
CA ALA A 47 -11.04 2.41 0.83
C ALA A 47 -9.70 1.68 0.86
N SER A 48 -8.72 2.21 1.58
CA SER A 48 -7.42 1.56 1.75
C SER A 48 -6.83 1.86 3.11
N GLU A 49 -6.30 0.84 3.76
CA GLU A 49 -5.52 0.88 4.99
C GLU A 49 -4.02 0.69 4.72
N ALA A 50 -3.64 0.54 3.45
CA ALA A 50 -2.29 0.19 3.02
C ALA A 50 -1.82 1.04 1.84
N GLU A 51 -1.73 2.36 2.05
CA GLU A 51 -1.13 3.30 1.10
C GLU A 51 0.34 3.54 1.44
N TYR A 52 1.22 3.47 0.45
CA TYR A 52 2.64 3.61 0.65
C TYR A 52 3.24 4.68 -0.26
N PHE A 53 4.22 5.40 0.28
CA PHE A 53 5.03 6.34 -0.50
C PHE A 53 6.44 6.48 0.06
N GLU A 54 7.37 6.90 -0.77
CA GLU A 54 8.75 7.18 -0.39
C GLU A 54 9.01 8.69 -0.48
N LEU A 55 9.68 9.24 0.53
CA LEU A 55 10.16 10.61 0.55
C LEU A 55 11.67 10.65 0.41
N THR A 56 12.18 11.59 -0.40
CA THR A 56 13.60 11.95 -0.36
C THR A 56 13.76 13.16 0.54
N LEU A 57 14.56 13.02 1.60
CA LEU A 57 14.87 14.12 2.53
C LEU A 57 16.21 14.79 2.17
N THR A 58 16.36 16.07 2.54
CA THR A 58 17.62 16.83 2.36
C THR A 58 18.62 16.56 3.48
N GLU A 59 18.16 16.07 4.62
CA GLU A 59 18.96 15.73 5.79
C GLU A 59 18.38 14.52 6.52
N PRO A 60 19.19 13.75 7.28
CA PRO A 60 18.69 12.66 8.10
C PRO A 60 17.70 13.16 9.15
N CYS A 61 16.61 12.42 9.34
CA CYS A 61 15.60 12.68 10.36
C CYS A 61 15.29 11.40 11.12
N ASP A 62 14.90 11.55 12.37
CA ASP A 62 14.34 10.45 13.16
C ASP A 62 12.98 10.01 12.55
N PRO A 63 12.80 8.74 12.16
CA PRO A 63 11.58 8.27 11.54
C PRO A 63 10.34 8.48 12.42
N GLU A 64 10.45 8.25 13.74
CA GLU A 64 9.33 8.41 14.65
C GLU A 64 8.91 9.88 14.80
N GLN A 65 9.87 10.79 14.87
CA GLN A 65 9.55 12.22 14.86
C GLN A 65 8.89 12.67 13.56
N VAL A 66 9.33 12.12 12.42
CA VAL A 66 8.67 12.39 11.14
C VAL A 66 7.24 11.83 11.16
N ARG A 67 7.03 10.61 11.66
CA ARG A 67 5.70 9.99 11.77
C ARG A 67 4.75 10.87 12.56
N VAL A 68 5.10 11.20 13.81
CA VAL A 68 4.23 11.98 14.71
C VAL A 68 3.89 13.35 14.10
N ARG A 69 4.90 14.09 13.63
CA ARG A 69 4.70 15.43 13.07
C ARG A 69 3.88 15.42 11.78
N LEU A 70 4.05 14.37 10.97
CA LEU A 70 3.30 14.24 9.72
C LEU A 70 1.85 13.84 10.01
N ASP A 71 1.63 12.89 10.93
CA ASP A 71 0.31 12.45 11.36
C ASP A 71 -0.52 13.62 11.92
N ASP A 72 0.05 14.40 12.86
CA ASP A 72 -0.57 15.62 13.39
C ASP A 72 -0.92 16.66 12.30
N ALA A 73 -0.19 16.64 11.19
CA ALA A 73 -0.38 17.55 10.07
C ALA A 73 -1.35 17.01 9.01
N MET A 74 -1.71 15.74 9.03
CA MET A 74 -2.65 15.16 8.06
C MET A 74 -4.09 15.58 8.33
N PRO A 75 -4.95 15.62 7.31
CA PRO A 75 -6.38 15.82 7.52
C PRO A 75 -7.03 14.58 8.13
N ALA A 76 -8.14 14.78 8.86
CA ALA A 76 -8.92 13.68 9.45
C ALA A 76 -9.25 12.59 8.41
N GLY A 77 -9.08 11.34 8.81
CA GLY A 77 -9.29 10.16 7.97
C GLY A 77 -8.10 9.75 7.10
N ILE A 78 -6.94 10.33 7.34
CA ILE A 78 -5.65 9.86 6.83
C ILE A 78 -4.67 9.84 8.00
N ASP A 79 -4.28 8.65 8.42
CA ASP A 79 -3.39 8.43 9.55
C ASP A 79 -2.03 7.92 9.04
N VAL A 80 -0.94 8.43 9.62
CA VAL A 80 0.42 7.99 9.31
C VAL A 80 0.82 6.93 10.31
N VAL A 81 0.63 5.67 9.96
CA VAL A 81 0.82 4.53 10.86
C VAL A 81 2.28 4.12 11.04
N GLY A 82 3.15 4.41 10.06
CA GLY A 82 4.57 4.05 10.16
C GLY A 82 5.46 4.87 9.24
N VAL A 83 6.68 5.10 9.69
CA VAL A 83 7.77 5.71 8.90
C VAL A 83 9.05 4.95 9.21
N VAL A 84 9.75 4.50 8.18
CA VAL A 84 11.02 3.79 8.30
C VAL A 84 12.08 4.42 7.39
N GLU A 85 13.35 4.24 7.75
CA GLU A 85 14.44 4.59 6.85
C GLU A 85 14.55 3.56 5.74
N ALA A 86 14.56 4.02 4.49
CA ALA A 86 14.63 3.13 3.35
C ALA A 86 16.01 2.45 3.26
N ALA A 87 16.04 1.14 3.33
CA ALA A 87 17.20 0.33 2.93
C ALA A 87 17.35 0.30 1.40
N ALA A 88 18.35 -0.40 0.91
CA ALA A 88 18.56 -0.57 -0.53
C ALA A 88 17.37 -1.29 -1.20
N GLY A 89 17.10 -0.96 -2.44
CA GLY A 89 15.96 -1.46 -3.23
C GLY A 89 14.72 -0.56 -3.15
N GLY A 90 13.86 -0.62 -4.15
CA GLY A 90 12.63 0.16 -4.25
C GLY A 90 11.48 -0.46 -3.45
N LEU A 91 10.64 0.34 -2.85
CA LEU A 91 9.41 -0.15 -2.22
C LEU A 91 8.48 -0.77 -3.27
N ALA A 92 8.46 -0.21 -4.48
CA ALA A 92 7.63 -0.71 -5.58
C ALA A 92 7.87 -2.19 -5.89
N ASP A 93 9.13 -2.64 -5.82
CA ASP A 93 9.52 -4.01 -6.13
C ASP A 93 9.10 -5.01 -5.05
N ARG A 94 8.76 -4.51 -3.86
CA ARG A 94 8.31 -5.33 -2.71
C ARG A 94 6.80 -5.47 -2.62
N LEU A 95 6.03 -4.65 -3.33
CA LEU A 95 4.58 -4.75 -3.36
C LEU A 95 4.16 -5.75 -4.44
N GLU A 96 4.18 -7.04 -4.10
CA GLU A 96 3.93 -8.14 -5.04
C GLU A 96 2.47 -8.55 -5.12
N ALA A 97 1.73 -8.36 -4.03
CA ALA A 97 0.29 -8.65 -3.98
C ALA A 97 -0.44 -7.71 -3.00
N SER A 98 -1.76 -7.71 -3.07
CA SER A 98 -2.66 -6.98 -2.16
C SER A 98 -3.73 -7.89 -1.59
N GLU A 99 -4.06 -7.66 -0.32
CA GLU A 99 -5.20 -8.26 0.35
C GLU A 99 -6.38 -7.28 0.37
N TRP A 100 -7.56 -7.80 0.06
CA TRP A 100 -8.78 -7.03 -0.09
C TRP A 100 -9.93 -7.62 0.70
N GLN A 101 -10.75 -6.75 1.25
CA GLN A 101 -12.09 -7.07 1.72
C GLN A 101 -13.11 -6.52 0.73
N VAL A 102 -14.10 -7.33 0.39
CA VAL A 102 -15.22 -6.94 -0.49
C VAL A 102 -16.52 -7.29 0.21
N GLU A 103 -17.26 -6.29 0.62
CA GLU A 103 -18.59 -6.44 1.18
C GLU A 103 -19.59 -6.50 0.02
N LEU A 104 -20.46 -7.49 0.04
CA LEU A 104 -21.47 -7.77 -1.00
C LEU A 104 -22.88 -7.56 -0.43
N PRO A 105 -23.37 -6.31 -0.32
CA PRO A 105 -24.69 -6.06 0.23
C PRO A 105 -25.79 -6.83 -0.52
N GLY A 106 -26.69 -7.50 0.22
CA GLY A 106 -27.78 -8.28 -0.32
C GLY A 106 -27.39 -9.63 -0.94
N VAL A 107 -26.15 -10.10 -0.71
CA VAL A 107 -25.70 -11.44 -1.13
C VAL A 107 -25.57 -12.33 0.09
N ALA A 108 -26.22 -13.51 0.06
CA ALA A 108 -26.09 -14.48 1.14
C ALA A 108 -24.66 -15.09 1.18
N PRO A 109 -24.14 -15.41 2.38
CA PRO A 109 -22.80 -16.01 2.52
C PRO A 109 -22.63 -17.31 1.73
N ASP A 110 -23.66 -18.17 1.70
CA ASP A 110 -23.61 -19.45 0.98
C ASP A 110 -23.52 -19.24 -0.54
N ASP A 111 -24.25 -18.26 -1.09
CA ASP A 111 -24.18 -17.90 -2.51
C ASP A 111 -22.79 -17.35 -2.88
N ALA A 112 -22.24 -16.52 -1.99
CA ALA A 112 -20.88 -15.99 -2.17
C ALA A 112 -19.84 -17.10 -2.10
N ALA A 113 -19.97 -18.06 -1.18
CA ALA A 113 -19.07 -19.20 -1.05
C ALA A 113 -19.11 -20.12 -2.28
N ALA A 114 -20.32 -20.42 -2.77
CA ALA A 114 -20.49 -21.21 -4.00
C ALA A 114 -19.85 -20.50 -5.22
N ALA A 115 -20.05 -19.19 -5.32
CA ALA A 115 -19.46 -18.40 -6.41
C ALA A 115 -17.93 -18.32 -6.31
N ALA A 116 -17.37 -18.16 -5.10
CA ALA A 116 -15.94 -18.18 -4.87
C ALA A 116 -15.33 -19.55 -5.24
N ALA A 117 -15.99 -20.64 -4.85
CA ALA A 117 -15.55 -21.99 -5.23
C ALA A 117 -15.57 -22.20 -6.75
N ALA A 118 -16.63 -21.76 -7.44
CA ALA A 118 -16.72 -21.83 -8.90
C ALA A 118 -15.63 -20.98 -9.58
N PHE A 119 -15.35 -19.80 -9.06
CA PHE A 119 -14.28 -18.93 -9.54
C PHE A 119 -12.92 -19.60 -9.41
N LEU A 120 -12.63 -20.17 -8.24
CA LEU A 120 -11.34 -20.83 -7.97
C LEU A 120 -11.15 -22.13 -8.76
N ALA A 121 -12.24 -22.84 -9.09
CA ALA A 121 -12.21 -24.05 -9.90
C ALA A 121 -12.00 -23.79 -11.40
N ALA A 122 -12.24 -22.56 -11.88
CA ALA A 122 -12.01 -22.20 -13.27
C ALA A 122 -10.50 -22.13 -13.58
N GLY A 123 -10.11 -22.57 -14.75
CA GLY A 123 -8.71 -22.45 -15.21
C GLY A 123 -8.33 -21.03 -15.63
N GLU A 124 -9.28 -20.33 -16.27
CA GLU A 124 -9.14 -18.97 -16.78
C GLU A 124 -10.51 -18.27 -16.73
N ILE A 125 -10.51 -16.99 -16.42
CA ILE A 125 -11.73 -16.15 -16.45
C ILE A 125 -11.37 -14.83 -17.13
N GLU A 126 -11.71 -14.74 -18.41
CA GLU A 126 -11.46 -13.51 -19.19
C GLU A 126 -12.52 -12.45 -18.89
N VAL A 127 -12.09 -11.29 -18.46
CA VAL A 127 -12.93 -10.10 -18.26
C VAL A 127 -12.52 -8.98 -19.20
N GLU A 128 -13.47 -8.08 -19.49
CA GLU A 128 -13.23 -6.91 -20.32
C GLU A 128 -13.37 -5.63 -19.48
N ARG A 129 -12.36 -4.77 -19.53
CA ARG A 129 -12.37 -3.46 -18.87
C ARG A 129 -12.13 -2.34 -19.86
N LEU A 130 -12.97 -1.30 -19.79
CA LEU A 130 -12.76 -0.09 -20.57
C LEU A 130 -11.60 0.73 -19.96
N THR A 131 -10.62 1.07 -20.78
CA THR A 131 -9.49 1.90 -20.42
C THR A 131 -9.44 3.14 -21.30
N LYS A 132 -8.58 4.12 -20.96
CA LYS A 132 -8.35 5.30 -21.82
C LYS A 132 -7.85 4.94 -23.24
N LYS A 133 -7.29 3.73 -23.41
CA LYS A 133 -6.76 3.21 -24.70
C LYS A 133 -7.74 2.27 -25.41
N GLY A 134 -8.98 2.14 -24.92
CA GLY A 134 -10.00 1.23 -25.44
C GLY A 134 -10.29 0.05 -24.52
N ARG A 135 -11.05 -0.92 -25.03
CA ARG A 135 -11.40 -2.15 -24.31
C ARG A 135 -10.17 -3.06 -24.24
N ARG A 136 -9.94 -3.63 -23.06
CA ARG A 136 -8.85 -4.58 -22.82
C ARG A 136 -9.41 -5.83 -22.15
N ARG A 137 -9.08 -6.97 -22.73
CA ARG A 137 -9.41 -8.30 -22.18
C ARG A 137 -8.19 -8.87 -21.45
N PHE A 138 -8.40 -9.55 -20.36
CA PHE A 138 -7.35 -10.18 -19.58
C PHE A 138 -7.95 -11.21 -18.62
N ASP A 139 -7.13 -12.19 -18.26
CA ASP A 139 -7.49 -13.19 -17.26
C ASP A 139 -7.51 -12.56 -15.87
N THR A 140 -8.62 -12.78 -15.15
CA THR A 140 -8.77 -12.33 -13.76
C THR A 140 -8.60 -13.48 -12.76
N ARG A 141 -8.58 -14.75 -13.24
CA ARG A 141 -8.49 -15.92 -12.35
C ARG A 141 -7.07 -16.15 -11.84
N SER A 142 -6.07 -16.20 -12.73
CA SER A 142 -4.72 -16.57 -12.35
C SER A 142 -4.04 -15.63 -11.31
N PRO A 143 -4.30 -14.31 -11.29
CA PRO A 143 -3.75 -13.44 -10.25
C PRO A 143 -4.41 -13.60 -8.88
N VAL A 144 -5.59 -14.21 -8.79
CA VAL A 144 -6.29 -14.43 -7.51
C VAL A 144 -5.74 -15.69 -6.85
N LEU A 145 -4.99 -15.51 -5.75
CA LEU A 145 -4.32 -16.56 -5.01
C LEU A 145 -5.22 -17.18 -3.93
N ARG A 146 -6.05 -16.34 -3.31
CA ARG A 146 -7.03 -16.73 -2.28
C ARG A 146 -8.32 -15.95 -2.49
N LEU A 147 -9.43 -16.60 -2.27
CA LEU A 147 -10.76 -16.00 -2.33
C LEU A 147 -11.68 -16.80 -1.39
N ASP A 148 -12.02 -16.22 -0.26
CA ASP A 148 -12.79 -16.86 0.80
C ASP A 148 -13.95 -15.97 1.24
N VAL A 149 -14.98 -16.56 1.83
CA VAL A 149 -15.98 -15.85 2.63
C VAL A 149 -15.44 -15.73 4.04
N ASP A 150 -15.11 -14.49 4.47
CA ASP A 150 -14.52 -14.20 5.79
C ASP A 150 -15.58 -13.95 6.87
N GLY A 151 -16.84 -14.05 6.52
CA GLY A 151 -17.94 -13.84 7.45
C GLY A 151 -19.14 -13.19 6.80
N CYS A 152 -20.04 -12.72 7.66
CA CYS A 152 -21.18 -11.91 7.29
C CYS A 152 -21.29 -10.71 8.23
N ALA A 153 -21.77 -9.60 7.71
CA ALA A 153 -22.16 -8.47 8.53
C ALA A 153 -23.69 -8.30 8.45
N ALA A 154 -24.27 -7.84 9.55
CA ALA A 154 -25.66 -7.43 9.60
C ALA A 154 -25.74 -5.91 9.66
N THR A 155 -26.59 -5.31 8.86
CA THR A 155 -26.95 -3.90 9.02
C THR A 155 -28.04 -3.75 10.07
N GLU A 156 -28.24 -2.55 10.60
CA GLU A 156 -29.37 -2.23 11.48
C GLU A 156 -30.74 -2.52 10.81
N GLN A 157 -30.75 -2.66 9.48
CA GLN A 157 -31.91 -2.98 8.67
C GLN A 157 -32.12 -4.50 8.40
N HIS A 158 -31.41 -5.37 9.11
CA HIS A 158 -31.58 -6.84 9.18
C HIS A 158 -31.11 -7.65 7.96
N GLU A 159 -30.38 -7.08 7.05
CA GLU A 159 -29.82 -7.83 5.94
C GLU A 159 -28.41 -8.35 6.28
N THR A 160 -28.28 -9.66 6.39
CA THR A 160 -27.01 -10.35 6.44
C THR A 160 -26.40 -10.33 5.05
N TYR A 161 -25.16 -9.87 4.92
CA TYR A 161 -24.44 -9.86 3.65
C TYR A 161 -23.06 -10.49 3.76
N ALA A 162 -22.62 -11.07 2.65
CA ALA A 162 -21.34 -11.74 2.59
C ALA A 162 -20.17 -10.73 2.55
N ILE A 163 -19.08 -11.10 3.22
CA ILE A 163 -17.80 -10.44 3.15
C ILE A 163 -16.79 -11.40 2.52
N LEU A 164 -16.26 -11.05 1.36
CA LEU A 164 -15.17 -11.77 0.73
C LEU A 164 -13.83 -11.21 1.18
N ARG A 165 -12.89 -12.11 1.42
CA ARG A 165 -11.47 -11.83 1.60
C ARG A 165 -10.71 -12.41 0.42
N MET A 166 -9.85 -11.64 -0.23
CA MET A 166 -9.05 -12.13 -1.35
C MET A 166 -7.63 -11.60 -1.33
N VAL A 167 -6.71 -12.41 -1.83
CA VAL A 167 -5.33 -12.01 -2.11
C VAL A 167 -5.13 -12.03 -3.62
N VAL A 168 -4.70 -10.88 -4.16
CA VAL A 168 -4.52 -10.69 -5.59
C VAL A 168 -3.08 -10.28 -5.87
N ARG A 169 -2.38 -11.05 -6.70
CA ARG A 169 -1.03 -10.75 -7.18
C ARG A 169 -1.03 -9.50 -8.06
N HIS A 170 -0.02 -8.68 -7.93
CA HIS A 170 0.18 -7.54 -8.82
C HIS A 170 0.70 -8.02 -10.18
N THR A 171 -0.05 -7.75 -11.23
CA THR A 171 0.23 -8.14 -12.61
C THR A 171 0.11 -6.97 -13.56
N THR A 172 0.51 -7.16 -14.80
CA THR A 172 0.29 -6.19 -15.88
C THR A 172 -0.52 -6.85 -17.01
N PRO A 173 -1.80 -6.52 -17.16
CA PRO A 173 -2.59 -5.49 -16.47
C PRO A 173 -2.89 -5.87 -15.02
N ALA A 174 -3.00 -4.87 -14.14
CA ALA A 174 -3.41 -5.12 -12.76
C ALA A 174 -4.87 -5.57 -12.70
N VAL A 175 -5.11 -6.70 -12.02
CA VAL A 175 -6.46 -7.17 -11.67
C VAL A 175 -6.93 -6.43 -10.42
N ARG A 176 -8.16 -5.94 -10.46
CA ARG A 176 -8.81 -5.18 -9.38
C ARG A 176 -9.93 -5.98 -8.76
N PRO A 177 -10.38 -5.66 -7.54
CA PRO A 177 -11.55 -6.30 -6.94
C PRO A 177 -12.81 -6.27 -7.84
N ASP A 178 -13.06 -5.18 -8.56
CA ASP A 178 -14.17 -5.06 -9.52
C ASP A 178 -14.09 -6.10 -10.65
N ASP A 179 -12.88 -6.41 -11.11
CA ASP A 179 -12.65 -7.40 -12.16
C ASP A 179 -12.97 -8.80 -11.61
N VAL A 180 -12.61 -9.07 -10.34
CA VAL A 180 -12.94 -10.35 -9.66
C VAL A 180 -14.45 -10.48 -9.48
N VAL A 181 -15.14 -9.43 -9.03
CA VAL A 181 -16.63 -9.43 -8.92
C VAL A 181 -17.26 -9.66 -10.31
N THR A 182 -16.71 -9.08 -11.37
CA THR A 182 -17.15 -9.34 -12.74
C THR A 182 -16.95 -10.81 -13.12
N GLY A 183 -15.82 -11.39 -12.76
CA GLY A 183 -15.53 -12.81 -12.96
C GLY A 183 -16.51 -13.72 -12.20
N LEU A 184 -16.81 -13.41 -10.92
CA LEU A 184 -17.81 -14.13 -10.11
C LEU A 184 -19.19 -14.11 -10.77
N ARG A 185 -19.57 -12.95 -11.34
CA ARG A 185 -20.83 -12.86 -12.10
C ARG A 185 -20.84 -13.75 -13.34
N GLN A 186 -19.72 -13.83 -14.05
CA GLN A 186 -19.63 -14.66 -15.28
C GLN A 186 -19.71 -16.14 -14.97
N VAL A 187 -19.03 -16.64 -13.94
CA VAL A 187 -18.93 -18.08 -13.67
C VAL A 187 -20.07 -18.62 -12.81
N ALA A 188 -20.66 -17.79 -11.96
CA ALA A 188 -21.67 -18.21 -10.98
C ALA A 188 -22.97 -17.37 -11.00
N GLY A 189 -23.06 -16.36 -11.86
CA GLY A 189 -24.22 -15.47 -11.89
C GLY A 189 -24.32 -14.54 -10.68
N LEU A 190 -23.29 -14.43 -9.84
CA LEU A 190 -23.30 -13.60 -8.63
C LEU A 190 -23.42 -12.12 -8.99
N ALA A 191 -24.57 -11.53 -8.77
CA ALA A 191 -24.85 -10.13 -9.07
C ALA A 191 -25.41 -9.43 -7.83
N PRO A 192 -24.56 -8.77 -7.03
CA PRO A 192 -25.01 -8.00 -5.88
C PRO A 192 -26.06 -6.96 -6.29
N PRO A 193 -27.15 -6.79 -5.55
CA PRO A 193 -28.23 -5.83 -5.88
C PRO A 193 -27.77 -4.36 -5.73
N SER A 194 -26.70 -4.13 -4.99
CA SER A 194 -26.06 -2.82 -4.83
C SER A 194 -24.55 -2.91 -5.02
N SER A 195 -23.90 -1.74 -5.20
CA SER A 195 -22.46 -1.68 -5.43
C SER A 195 -21.66 -2.26 -4.26
N PRO A 196 -20.76 -3.21 -4.51
CA PRO A 196 -19.86 -3.74 -3.49
C PRO A 196 -19.03 -2.63 -2.83
N LEU A 197 -18.73 -2.80 -1.54
CA LEU A 197 -17.81 -1.93 -0.83
C LEU A 197 -16.46 -2.62 -0.72
N MET A 198 -15.42 -1.97 -1.22
CA MET A 198 -14.08 -2.54 -1.33
C MET A 198 -13.11 -1.80 -0.45
N THR A 199 -12.31 -2.55 0.30
CA THR A 199 -11.24 -2.01 1.15
C THR A 199 -9.97 -2.80 0.92
N ARG A 200 -8.87 -2.13 0.61
CA ARG A 200 -7.54 -2.74 0.63
C ARG A 200 -7.03 -2.76 2.05
N LEU A 201 -6.71 -3.95 2.55
CA LEU A 201 -6.26 -4.16 3.93
C LEU A 201 -4.75 -4.18 4.04
N ALA A 202 -4.08 -4.81 3.07
CA ALA A 202 -2.63 -4.93 3.04
C ALA A 202 -2.10 -4.95 1.61
N GLN A 203 -0.84 -4.62 1.43
CA GLN A 203 -0.01 -4.96 0.27
C GLN A 203 1.44 -5.15 0.72
N GLY A 204 2.14 -6.05 0.07
CA GLY A 204 3.51 -6.38 0.46
C GLY A 204 4.09 -7.54 -0.33
N PRO A 205 5.27 -8.01 0.13
CA PRO A 205 5.88 -9.22 -0.39
C PRO A 205 4.96 -10.42 -0.20
N LEU A 206 4.95 -11.31 -1.17
CA LEU A 206 4.11 -12.50 -1.18
C LEU A 206 4.92 -13.75 -0.83
N ASP A 207 4.52 -14.45 0.21
CA ASP A 207 4.94 -15.83 0.42
C ASP A 207 4.12 -16.74 -0.52
N GLU A 208 4.76 -17.20 -1.57
CA GLU A 208 4.15 -18.05 -2.60
C GLU A 208 3.59 -19.36 -2.06
N ALA A 209 4.18 -19.90 -1.00
CA ALA A 209 3.77 -21.18 -0.44
C ALA A 209 2.50 -21.06 0.40
N SER A 210 2.36 -20.00 1.16
CA SER A 210 1.21 -19.78 2.07
C SER A 210 0.15 -18.82 1.50
N GLY A 211 0.51 -18.02 0.48
CA GLY A 211 -0.35 -16.94 -0.03
C GLY A 211 -0.54 -15.78 0.95
N VAL A 212 0.35 -15.68 1.96
CA VAL A 212 0.31 -14.63 2.98
C VAL A 212 1.21 -13.46 2.58
N LEU A 213 0.77 -12.24 2.90
CA LEU A 213 1.57 -11.03 2.67
C LEU A 213 2.44 -10.75 3.89
N ALA A 214 3.70 -10.45 3.63
CA ALA A 214 4.61 -9.92 4.64
C ALA A 214 4.56 -8.39 4.70
N ASP A 215 5.04 -7.82 5.81
CA ASP A 215 5.20 -6.37 5.95
C ASP A 215 6.24 -5.86 4.95
N PRO A 216 5.89 -4.92 4.06
CA PRO A 216 6.82 -4.36 3.08
C PRO A 216 7.97 -3.57 3.72
N PHE A 217 7.86 -3.21 4.99
CA PHE A 217 8.89 -2.53 5.77
C PHE A 217 9.84 -3.46 6.53
N ALA A 218 9.55 -4.76 6.57
CA ALA A 218 10.34 -5.73 7.35
C ALA A 218 11.84 -5.65 7.05
N ALA A 219 12.21 -5.54 5.77
CA ALA A 219 13.62 -5.43 5.37
C ALA A 219 14.28 -4.11 5.80
N ASP A 220 13.53 -3.00 5.78
CA ASP A 220 14.01 -1.68 6.22
C ASP A 220 14.22 -1.67 7.73
N ILE A 221 13.28 -2.24 8.48
CA ILE A 221 13.35 -2.37 9.94
C ILE A 221 14.56 -3.24 10.35
N ALA A 222 14.75 -4.37 9.67
CA ALA A 222 15.88 -5.27 9.94
C ALA A 222 17.23 -4.59 9.65
N ALA A 223 17.32 -3.84 8.56
CA ALA A 223 18.52 -3.10 8.21
C ALA A 223 18.86 -2.01 9.25
N ALA A 224 17.85 -1.27 9.74
CA ALA A 224 18.02 -0.26 10.78
C ALA A 224 18.50 -0.88 12.11
N GLN A 225 17.95 -2.03 12.50
CA GLN A 225 18.35 -2.76 13.71
C GLN A 225 19.81 -3.26 13.62
N SER A 226 20.22 -3.76 12.45
CA SER A 226 21.60 -4.23 12.21
C SER A 226 22.60 -3.08 12.28
N ALA A 227 22.28 -1.92 11.70
CA ALA A 227 23.11 -0.73 11.77
C ALA A 227 23.26 -0.17 13.19
N GLY A 228 22.21 -0.28 14.03
CA GLY A 228 22.24 0.11 15.44
C GLY A 228 23.13 -0.78 16.29
N ARG A 229 23.17 -2.09 16.04
CA ARG A 229 24.04 -3.04 16.76
C ARG A 229 25.51 -2.81 16.46
N GLY A 230 25.88 -2.60 15.19
CA GLY A 230 27.27 -2.33 14.79
C GLY A 230 27.85 -1.06 15.42
N ARG A 231 27.00 -0.03 15.68
CA ARG A 231 27.43 1.18 16.39
C ARG A 231 27.62 1.00 17.90
N ALA A 232 26.90 0.05 18.51
CA ALA A 232 27.02 -0.23 19.94
C ALA A 232 28.29 -1.06 20.25
N GLU A 233 28.75 -1.88 19.33
CA GLU A 233 29.96 -2.70 19.47
C GLU A 233 31.24 -1.90 19.22
N ASP A 234 31.22 -0.87 18.37
CA ASP A 234 32.39 -0.03 18.06
C ASP A 234 32.60 1.12 19.08
N GLY A 235 31.65 1.33 20.01
CA GLY A 235 31.70 2.37 21.03
C GLY A 235 32.47 2.00 22.32
N GLY A 236 33.10 0.85 22.38
CA GLY A 236 33.84 0.32 23.57
C GLY A 236 35.34 0.39 23.44
N GLY A 237 35.94 1.55 23.15
CA GLY A 237 37.40 1.66 23.17
C GLY A 237 37.97 3.05 22.89
N ALA A 238 38.55 3.61 23.95
CA ALA A 238 39.63 4.61 23.97
C ALA A 238 39.26 6.09 23.94
N GLU A 239 39.52 6.70 25.08
CA GLU A 239 39.95 8.08 25.26
C GLU A 239 41.10 8.46 24.30
N GLY A 240 41.01 9.62 23.67
CA GLY A 240 42.08 10.18 22.86
C GLY A 240 41.74 11.60 22.40
N ILE A 241 42.37 12.55 23.04
CA ILE A 241 42.37 13.99 22.87
C ILE A 241 42.46 14.45 21.40
N ALA A 242 41.71 15.52 21.08
CA ALA A 242 41.65 16.24 19.80
C ALA A 242 43.02 16.77 19.28
N PRO A 243 43.12 17.17 17.99
CA PRO A 243 42.94 18.57 17.68
C PRO A 243 42.14 18.86 16.38
N LEU A 244 41.71 20.12 16.31
CA LEU A 244 41.06 20.84 15.22
C LEU A 244 41.79 20.72 13.87
N ALA A 245 41.07 20.45 12.78
CA ALA A 245 41.45 20.89 11.42
C ALA A 245 40.18 20.94 10.52
N GLU A 246 39.89 22.16 10.13
CA GLU A 246 39.50 22.71 8.82
C GLU A 246 38.63 21.94 7.83
N ASP A 247 37.61 22.65 7.43
CA ASP A 247 36.71 22.63 6.27
C ASP A 247 37.07 21.71 5.08
N ALA A 248 36.13 20.83 4.78
CA ALA A 248 35.86 20.37 3.40
C ALA A 248 34.36 20.08 3.23
N PRO A 249 33.72 20.47 2.11
CA PRO A 249 32.28 20.32 1.93
C PRO A 249 31.91 18.84 1.73
N ARG A 250 31.17 18.29 2.67
CA ARG A 250 30.63 16.93 2.56
C ARG A 250 29.41 16.93 1.61
N SER A 251 29.58 16.33 0.45
CA SER A 251 28.49 15.88 -0.41
C SER A 251 27.69 14.82 0.30
N SER A 252 26.61 15.22 0.96
CA SER A 252 25.65 14.28 1.56
C SER A 252 24.74 13.72 0.49
N ALA A 253 24.77 12.41 0.25
CA ALA A 253 23.80 11.72 -0.55
C ALA A 253 22.40 11.86 0.10
N PRO A 254 21.33 12.11 -0.67
CA PRO A 254 19.98 12.26 -0.13
C PRO A 254 19.47 10.95 0.47
N THR A 255 18.93 11.02 1.68
CA THR A 255 18.33 9.90 2.40
C THR A 255 16.90 9.68 1.93
N ARG A 256 16.54 8.44 1.60
CA ARG A 256 15.16 8.06 1.29
C ARG A 256 14.43 7.58 2.55
N LYS A 257 13.18 8.01 2.73
CA LYS A 257 12.29 7.57 3.80
C LYS A 257 11.00 7.01 3.21
N ARG A 258 10.48 5.93 3.81
CA ARG A 258 9.22 5.28 3.42
C ARG A 258 8.15 5.55 4.47
N VAL A 259 6.90 5.68 4.04
CA VAL A 259 5.75 6.00 4.89
C VAL A 259 4.55 5.15 4.47
N THR A 260 3.81 4.65 5.43
CA THR A 260 2.52 3.96 5.27
C THR A 260 1.34 4.90 5.48
#